data_ea84887851175300d39a4f180d765596
#
_entry.id   ea84887851175300d39a4f180d765596
#
_cell.length_a   1.000
_cell.length_b   1.000
_cell.length_c   1.000
_cell.angle_alpha   90.00
_cell.angle_beta   90.00
_cell.angle_gamma   90.00
#
_symmetry.space_group_name_H-M   'P 1'
#
loop_
_entity.id
_entity.type
_entity.pdbx_description
1 polymer ?
#
loop_
_entity_poly.entity_id
_entity_poly.type
_entity_poly.pdbx_seq_one_letter_code
_entity_poly.pdbx_strand_id
1 'polypeptide(L)'
;MEQFLWVEQYRPRDIESCVLPKTLKSSLQSLFDKETLPNLILSGSPGVGKTTAARAMLEQIGSTYMFINGSEESGIDVLRVKIKNFASTVSLEGGKKYLILDEADYLNPQSTHPALRGFIEEFHKNCGFILTCNYKNRIIPALQSRCSVIDFIIPNAEKAKLAQQFFKRVMEILNENEIKFNEKVVAELINIHFPDWRKVLNELQRYSVSGEIDAGILVNLGDKNIKDLMAMMKEKEFTNVRKWVVDNLDNDSDKLFRSIYDNLYEFIDPGSIPHVVVALGEYQYKAAFVADLEINMMACLTEIMGRVKFK
;
A
#
# COMPACT_ATOMS: atom_id res chain seq x y z
N MET A 1 -1.55 -6.36 26.12
CA MET A 1 -0.23 -6.07 25.51
C MET A 1 -0.33 -4.68 24.90
N GLU A 2 0.49 -3.74 25.34
CA GLU A 2 0.60 -2.44 24.69
C GLU A 2 1.13 -2.67 23.27
N GLN A 3 0.41 -2.17 22.26
CA GLN A 3 0.84 -2.25 20.87
C GLN A 3 1.93 -1.19 20.66
N PHE A 4 3.16 -1.64 20.48
CA PHE A 4 4.32 -0.75 20.29
C PHE A 4 4.26 0.06 19.00
N LEU A 5 3.70 -0.50 17.94
CA LEU A 5 3.63 0.19 16.64
C LEU A 5 2.43 1.14 16.56
N TRP A 6 2.67 2.40 16.23
CA TRP A 6 1.61 3.42 16.06
C TRP A 6 0.56 3.02 15.01
N VAL A 7 0.97 2.32 13.96
CA VAL A 7 0.06 1.82 12.93
C VAL A 7 -1.01 0.89 13.51
N GLU A 8 -0.69 0.13 14.55
CA GLU A 8 -1.64 -0.77 15.21
C GLU A 8 -2.35 -0.06 16.38
N GLN A 9 -1.62 0.72 17.19
CA GLN A 9 -2.16 1.43 18.34
C GLN A 9 -3.24 2.44 17.94
N TYR A 10 -3.01 3.21 16.88
CA TYR A 10 -3.90 4.26 16.40
C TYR A 10 -4.80 3.82 15.25
N ARG A 11 -4.90 2.51 15.01
CA ARG A 11 -5.77 1.95 13.98
C ARG A 11 -7.24 2.30 14.26
N PRO A 12 -7.97 2.93 13.30
CA PRO A 12 -9.39 3.20 13.44
C PRO A 12 -10.20 1.92 13.71
N ARG A 13 -11.19 2.01 14.61
CA ARG A 13 -12.07 0.89 14.98
C ARG A 13 -13.48 1.00 14.38
N ASP A 14 -13.77 2.08 13.70
CA ASP A 14 -15.02 2.32 13.00
C ASP A 14 -14.76 3.01 11.66
N ILE A 15 -15.73 2.95 10.75
CA ILE A 15 -15.57 3.48 9.38
C ILE A 15 -15.53 5.01 9.39
N GLU A 16 -16.20 5.68 10.34
CA GLU A 16 -16.21 7.14 10.39
C GLU A 16 -14.84 7.71 10.74
N SER A 17 -14.11 7.05 11.63
CA SER A 17 -12.73 7.42 12.00
C SER A 17 -11.70 7.10 10.91
N CYS A 18 -12.03 6.27 9.92
CA CYS A 18 -11.13 6.00 8.81
C CYS A 18 -10.97 7.22 7.90
N VAL A 19 -9.75 7.50 7.46
CA VAL A 19 -9.46 8.55 6.46
C VAL A 19 -9.70 7.98 5.06
N LEU A 20 -10.93 8.11 4.58
CA LEU A 20 -11.39 7.56 3.30
C LEU A 20 -12.24 8.60 2.53
N PRO A 21 -12.30 8.50 1.18
CA PRO A 21 -13.21 9.31 0.38
C PRO A 21 -14.67 9.19 0.85
N LYS A 22 -15.43 10.28 0.74
CA LYS A 22 -16.83 10.29 1.18
C LYS A 22 -17.68 9.23 0.47
N THR A 23 -17.50 9.07 -0.83
CA THR A 23 -18.22 8.08 -1.62
C THR A 23 -17.92 6.66 -1.14
N LEU A 24 -16.66 6.37 -0.82
CA LEU A 24 -16.25 5.06 -0.30
C LEU A 24 -16.82 4.83 1.11
N LYS A 25 -16.76 5.82 2.01
CA LYS A 25 -17.40 5.73 3.33
C LYS A 25 -18.89 5.43 3.21
N SER A 26 -19.61 6.16 2.36
CA SER A 26 -21.05 5.94 2.14
C SER A 26 -21.32 4.54 1.59
N SER A 27 -20.51 4.05 0.66
CA SER A 27 -20.64 2.70 0.12
C SER A 27 -20.40 1.63 1.19
N LEU A 28 -19.39 1.79 2.04
CA LEU A 28 -19.13 0.88 3.16
C LEU A 28 -20.25 0.96 4.19
N GLN A 29 -20.72 2.17 4.54
CA GLN A 29 -21.79 2.39 5.51
C GLN A 29 -23.11 1.75 5.06
N SER A 30 -23.45 1.81 3.77
CA SER A 30 -24.68 1.17 3.24
C SER A 30 -24.69 -0.36 3.37
N LEU A 31 -23.54 -0.98 3.62
CA LEU A 31 -23.46 -2.41 3.89
C LEU A 31 -23.92 -2.75 5.33
N PHE A 32 -23.85 -1.80 6.26
CA PHE A 32 -24.28 -2.00 7.66
C PHE A 32 -25.80 -1.98 7.84
N ASP A 33 -26.55 -1.38 6.89
CA ASP A 33 -28.01 -1.36 6.93
C ASP A 33 -28.63 -2.77 6.82
N LYS A 34 -27.79 -3.75 6.48
CA LYS A 34 -28.11 -5.17 6.49
C LYS A 34 -27.37 -5.81 7.67
N GLU A 35 -28.04 -6.53 8.52
CA GLU A 35 -27.48 -7.21 9.70
C GLU A 35 -26.26 -8.11 9.41
N THR A 36 -25.99 -8.39 8.14
CA THR A 36 -24.86 -9.19 7.69
C THR A 36 -24.16 -8.58 6.49
N LEU A 37 -22.82 -8.52 6.54
CA LEU A 37 -22.02 -8.09 5.40
C LEU A 37 -21.98 -9.18 4.31
N PRO A 38 -22.03 -8.80 3.03
CA PRO A 38 -21.75 -9.72 1.94
C PRO A 38 -20.26 -10.13 1.93
N ASN A 39 -19.91 -11.10 1.09
CA ASN A 39 -18.50 -11.35 0.81
C ASN A 39 -17.92 -10.16 0.04
N LEU A 40 -16.72 -9.71 0.41
CA LEU A 40 -16.11 -8.49 -0.11
C LEU A 40 -14.72 -8.78 -0.71
N ILE A 41 -14.38 -8.02 -1.74
CA ILE A 41 -13.00 -7.83 -2.19
C ILE A 41 -12.70 -6.33 -2.10
N LEU A 42 -11.74 -5.96 -1.25
CA LEU A 42 -11.28 -4.58 -1.09
C LEU A 42 -9.96 -4.43 -1.86
N SER A 43 -10.00 -3.69 -2.96
CA SER A 43 -8.89 -3.54 -3.89
C SER A 43 -8.34 -2.11 -3.87
N GLY A 44 -7.03 -1.92 -3.98
CA GLY A 44 -6.40 -0.60 -4.07
C GLY A 44 -4.93 -0.59 -3.68
N SER A 45 -4.29 0.55 -3.81
CA SER A 45 -2.86 0.73 -3.52
C SER A 45 -2.49 0.35 -2.07
N PRO A 46 -1.22 0.02 -1.78
CA PRO A 46 -0.76 -0.19 -0.42
C PRO A 46 -1.04 1.02 0.48
N GLY A 47 -1.27 0.81 1.77
CA GLY A 47 -1.39 1.85 2.79
C GLY A 47 -2.67 2.70 2.76
N VAL A 48 -3.60 2.51 1.80
CA VAL A 48 -4.86 3.29 1.68
C VAL A 48 -5.96 2.89 2.68
N GLY A 49 -5.69 1.94 3.59
CA GLY A 49 -6.61 1.58 4.67
C GLY A 49 -7.56 0.41 4.39
N LYS A 50 -7.33 -0.45 3.38
CA LYS A 50 -8.17 -1.63 3.07
C LYS A 50 -8.37 -2.56 4.26
N THR A 51 -7.29 -3.06 4.84
CA THR A 51 -7.30 -3.96 6.00
C THR A 51 -7.88 -3.28 7.23
N THR A 52 -7.59 -1.99 7.41
CA THR A 52 -8.17 -1.16 8.48
C THR A 52 -9.68 -1.07 8.34
N ALA A 53 -10.19 -0.77 7.15
CA ALA A 53 -11.62 -0.72 6.89
C ALA A 53 -12.30 -2.09 7.09
N ALA A 54 -11.67 -3.19 6.66
CA ALA A 54 -12.18 -4.54 6.88
C ALA A 54 -12.36 -4.84 8.38
N ARG A 55 -11.34 -4.54 9.20
CA ARG A 55 -11.41 -4.73 10.66
C ARG A 55 -12.43 -3.78 11.30
N ALA A 56 -12.39 -2.49 10.94
CA ALA A 56 -13.33 -1.49 11.47
C ALA A 56 -14.80 -1.87 11.21
N MET A 57 -15.10 -2.38 10.01
CA MET A 57 -16.46 -2.89 9.70
C MET A 57 -16.87 -4.02 10.66
N LEU A 58 -16.01 -4.99 10.90
CA LEU A 58 -16.32 -6.15 11.72
C LEU A 58 -16.38 -5.81 13.22
N GLU A 59 -15.52 -4.93 13.68
CA GLU A 59 -15.56 -4.42 15.06
C GLU A 59 -16.83 -3.60 15.30
N GLN A 60 -17.24 -2.77 14.35
CA GLN A 60 -18.45 -1.94 14.45
C GLN A 60 -19.74 -2.78 14.52
N ILE A 61 -19.82 -3.92 13.83
CA ILE A 61 -20.98 -4.84 13.91
C ILE A 61 -20.83 -5.89 15.03
N GLY A 62 -19.74 -5.88 15.80
CA GLY A 62 -19.48 -6.84 16.87
C GLY A 62 -19.33 -8.27 16.42
N SER A 63 -18.86 -8.52 15.19
CA SER A 63 -18.72 -9.87 14.65
C SER A 63 -17.38 -10.50 14.98
N THR A 64 -17.43 -11.78 15.37
CA THR A 64 -16.22 -12.59 15.53
C THR A 64 -15.54 -12.80 14.18
N TYR A 65 -14.24 -12.51 14.10
CA TYR A 65 -13.48 -12.72 12.86
C TYR A 65 -12.12 -13.37 13.09
N MET A 66 -11.64 -14.08 12.07
CA MET A 66 -10.29 -14.59 11.98
C MET A 66 -9.54 -13.83 10.88
N PHE A 67 -8.28 -13.51 11.16
CA PHE A 67 -7.37 -12.83 10.23
C PHE A 67 -6.31 -13.80 9.74
N ILE A 68 -6.13 -13.87 8.41
CA ILE A 68 -5.08 -14.64 7.74
C ILE A 68 -4.37 -13.71 6.75
N ASN A 69 -3.04 -13.68 6.81
CA ASN A 69 -2.22 -12.97 5.84
C ASN A 69 -1.81 -13.94 4.72
N GLY A 70 -2.26 -13.68 3.48
CA GLY A 70 -1.99 -14.51 2.32
C GLY A 70 -0.52 -14.50 1.87
N SER A 71 0.26 -13.48 2.22
CA SER A 71 1.68 -13.43 1.92
C SER A 71 2.53 -14.30 2.87
N GLU A 72 2.07 -14.50 4.10
CA GLU A 72 2.77 -15.31 5.11
C GLU A 72 2.30 -16.76 5.08
N GLU A 73 1.01 -16.99 4.88
CA GLU A 73 0.37 -18.29 4.95
C GLU A 73 -0.20 -18.70 3.59
N SER A 74 0.66 -18.91 2.60
CA SER A 74 0.24 -19.25 1.21
C SER A 74 -0.03 -20.73 0.97
N GLY A 75 0.37 -21.62 1.90
CA GLY A 75 0.18 -23.06 1.79
C GLY A 75 -1.28 -23.50 1.84
N ILE A 76 -1.77 -24.13 0.76
CA ILE A 76 -3.18 -24.50 0.62
C ILE A 76 -3.69 -25.43 1.72
N ASP A 77 -2.87 -26.37 2.20
CA ASP A 77 -3.31 -27.36 3.20
C ASP A 77 -3.47 -26.70 4.58
N VAL A 78 -2.57 -25.79 4.95
CA VAL A 78 -2.68 -25.01 6.18
C VAL A 78 -3.92 -24.14 6.15
N LEU A 79 -4.16 -23.43 5.03
CA LEU A 79 -5.35 -22.61 4.84
C LEU A 79 -6.63 -23.42 4.90
N ARG A 80 -6.68 -24.61 4.27
CA ARG A 80 -7.85 -25.50 4.31
C ARG A 80 -8.22 -25.87 5.74
N VAL A 81 -7.25 -26.29 6.53
CA VAL A 81 -7.51 -26.70 7.92
C VAL A 81 -7.98 -25.52 8.76
N LYS A 82 -7.30 -24.37 8.70
CA LYS A 82 -7.66 -23.17 9.45
C LYS A 82 -9.06 -22.66 9.07
N ILE A 83 -9.33 -22.53 7.77
CA ILE A 83 -10.62 -22.02 7.27
C ILE A 83 -11.73 -22.97 7.65
N LYS A 84 -11.60 -24.29 7.42
CA LYS A 84 -12.62 -25.26 7.78
C LYS A 84 -12.91 -25.25 9.27
N ASN A 85 -11.91 -25.30 10.13
CA ASN A 85 -12.08 -25.29 11.57
C ASN A 85 -12.80 -24.02 12.05
N PHE A 86 -12.49 -22.87 11.48
CA PHE A 86 -13.16 -21.63 11.84
C PHE A 86 -14.57 -21.53 11.26
N ALA A 87 -14.77 -21.82 9.98
CA ALA A 87 -16.02 -21.61 9.28
C ALA A 87 -17.11 -22.65 9.61
N SER A 88 -16.71 -23.89 9.99
CA SER A 88 -17.64 -24.95 10.38
C SER A 88 -18.27 -24.75 11.76
N THR A 89 -17.64 -23.97 12.64
CA THR A 89 -18.16 -23.69 13.98
C THR A 89 -19.11 -22.51 14.00
N VAL A 90 -20.08 -22.48 14.89
CA VAL A 90 -21.02 -21.36 15.10
C VAL A 90 -20.38 -20.33 16.04
N SER A 91 -20.74 -19.05 15.89
CA SER A 91 -20.33 -18.01 16.84
C SER A 91 -21.04 -18.22 18.18
N LEU A 92 -20.31 -18.08 19.28
CA LEU A 92 -20.89 -18.14 20.64
C LEU A 92 -21.71 -16.90 20.96
N GLU A 93 -21.40 -15.77 20.33
CA GLU A 93 -22.08 -14.48 20.50
C GLU A 93 -23.30 -14.34 19.57
N GLY A 94 -23.56 -15.37 18.74
CA GLY A 94 -24.56 -15.32 17.69
C GLY A 94 -24.07 -14.62 16.42
N GLY A 95 -24.88 -14.63 15.36
CA GLY A 95 -24.55 -13.96 14.09
C GLY A 95 -23.53 -14.71 13.23
N LYS A 96 -23.19 -14.07 12.12
CA LYS A 96 -22.27 -14.61 11.11
C LYS A 96 -20.82 -14.27 11.49
N LYS A 97 -19.92 -15.25 11.39
CA LYS A 97 -18.47 -15.02 11.53
C LYS A 97 -17.87 -14.54 10.22
N TYR A 98 -16.69 -13.93 10.30
CA TYR A 98 -16.00 -13.46 9.10
C TYR A 98 -14.55 -13.90 9.08
N LEU A 99 -14.06 -14.16 7.87
CA LEU A 99 -12.66 -14.42 7.59
C LEU A 99 -12.09 -13.27 6.78
N ILE A 100 -11.07 -12.59 7.32
CA ILE A 100 -10.29 -11.61 6.59
C ILE A 100 -9.08 -12.33 5.98
N LEU A 101 -9.00 -12.33 4.65
CA LEU A 101 -7.85 -12.79 3.89
C LEU A 101 -7.11 -11.56 3.36
N ASP A 102 -6.11 -11.12 4.11
CA ASP A 102 -5.28 -9.98 3.72
C ASP A 102 -4.28 -10.40 2.64
N GLU A 103 -3.97 -9.51 1.71
CA GLU A 103 -3.05 -9.78 0.61
C GLU A 103 -3.41 -11.03 -0.22
N ALA A 104 -4.69 -11.21 -0.53
CA ALA A 104 -5.19 -12.38 -1.24
C ALA A 104 -4.61 -12.55 -2.67
N ASP A 105 -4.06 -11.48 -3.25
CA ASP A 105 -3.35 -11.49 -4.53
C ASP A 105 -1.97 -12.17 -4.49
N TYR A 106 -1.47 -12.52 -3.32
CA TYR A 106 -0.29 -13.38 -3.14
C TYR A 106 -0.64 -14.88 -3.07
N LEU A 107 -1.91 -15.22 -2.87
CA LEU A 107 -2.34 -16.60 -2.84
C LEU A 107 -2.28 -17.23 -4.24
N ASN A 108 -1.95 -18.53 -4.30
CA ASN A 108 -1.81 -19.25 -5.57
C ASN A 108 -3.15 -19.31 -6.34
N PRO A 109 -3.24 -18.70 -7.55
CA PRO A 109 -4.48 -18.65 -8.32
C PRO A 109 -4.93 -19.99 -8.90
N GLN A 110 -4.02 -20.99 -8.99
CA GLN A 110 -4.35 -22.32 -9.54
C GLN A 110 -4.79 -23.32 -8.47
N SER A 111 -4.40 -23.13 -7.21
CA SER A 111 -4.72 -24.05 -6.12
C SER A 111 -5.58 -23.42 -5.03
N THR A 112 -5.14 -22.28 -4.47
CA THR A 112 -5.80 -21.68 -3.30
C THR A 112 -7.07 -20.92 -3.66
N HIS A 113 -7.08 -20.15 -4.74
CA HIS A 113 -8.28 -19.44 -5.18
C HIS A 113 -9.46 -20.38 -5.52
N PRO A 114 -9.27 -21.51 -6.25
CA PRO A 114 -10.35 -22.50 -6.44
C PRO A 114 -10.86 -23.11 -5.14
N ALA A 115 -9.98 -23.36 -4.16
CA ALA A 115 -10.39 -23.85 -2.86
C ALA A 115 -11.23 -22.81 -2.09
N LEU A 116 -10.81 -21.53 -2.10
CA LEU A 116 -11.57 -20.43 -1.49
C LEU A 116 -12.97 -20.28 -2.10
N ARG A 117 -13.09 -20.44 -3.44
CA ARG A 117 -14.40 -20.47 -4.08
C ARG A 117 -15.29 -21.54 -3.47
N GLY A 118 -14.78 -22.76 -3.27
CA GLY A 118 -15.50 -23.85 -2.63
C GLY A 118 -15.91 -23.49 -1.20
N PHE A 119 -15.02 -22.90 -0.41
CA PHE A 119 -15.34 -22.51 0.97
C PHE A 119 -16.41 -21.41 1.06
N ILE A 120 -16.37 -20.42 0.16
CA ILE A 120 -17.40 -19.38 0.07
C ILE A 120 -18.79 -20.00 -0.16
N GLU A 121 -18.88 -21.01 -1.04
CA GLU A 121 -20.12 -21.71 -1.32
C GLU A 121 -20.56 -22.65 -0.17
N GLU A 122 -19.62 -23.40 0.41
CA GLU A 122 -19.86 -24.36 1.47
C GLU A 122 -20.31 -23.68 2.78
N PHE A 123 -19.62 -22.59 3.17
CA PHE A 123 -19.82 -21.96 4.47
C PHE A 123 -20.65 -20.66 4.44
N HIS A 124 -21.30 -20.34 3.32
CA HIS A 124 -22.03 -19.08 3.13
C HIS A 124 -23.02 -18.70 4.24
N LYS A 125 -23.58 -19.70 4.94
CA LYS A 125 -24.53 -19.48 6.05
C LYS A 125 -23.86 -19.04 7.33
N ASN A 126 -22.68 -19.58 7.62
CA ASN A 126 -21.99 -19.42 8.91
C ASN A 126 -20.82 -18.43 8.85
N CYS A 127 -20.18 -18.28 7.68
CA CYS A 127 -18.98 -17.48 7.51
C CYS A 127 -19.06 -16.59 6.27
N GLY A 128 -18.71 -15.32 6.47
CA GLY A 128 -18.46 -14.36 5.40
C GLY A 128 -16.97 -14.23 5.12
N PHE A 129 -16.61 -13.79 3.94
CA PHE A 129 -15.23 -13.67 3.49
C PHE A 129 -14.95 -12.22 3.04
N ILE A 130 -13.89 -11.63 3.58
CA ILE A 130 -13.40 -10.30 3.18
C ILE A 130 -11.97 -10.50 2.70
N LEU A 131 -11.73 -10.31 1.40
CA LEU A 131 -10.42 -10.39 0.78
C LEU A 131 -9.88 -8.98 0.58
N THR A 132 -8.62 -8.73 0.91
CA THR A 132 -7.94 -7.50 0.48
C THR A 132 -6.93 -7.85 -0.60
N CYS A 133 -6.69 -6.95 -1.53
CA CYS A 133 -5.66 -7.11 -2.56
C CYS A 133 -5.15 -5.75 -3.04
N ASN A 134 -3.91 -5.73 -3.52
CA ASN A 134 -3.36 -4.59 -4.22
C ASN A 134 -3.70 -4.65 -5.72
N TYR A 135 -3.69 -5.85 -6.28
CA TYR A 135 -3.91 -6.11 -7.70
C TYR A 135 -5.12 -7.03 -7.90
N LYS A 136 -6.29 -6.46 -8.14
CA LYS A 136 -7.54 -7.22 -8.32
C LYS A 136 -7.49 -8.17 -9.53
N ASN A 137 -6.69 -7.88 -10.54
CA ASN A 137 -6.48 -8.75 -11.71
C ASN A 137 -5.74 -10.06 -11.39
N ARG A 138 -5.09 -10.16 -10.23
CA ARG A 138 -4.51 -11.42 -9.73
C ARG A 138 -5.54 -12.32 -9.03
N ILE A 139 -6.71 -11.78 -8.67
CA ILE A 139 -7.81 -12.57 -8.12
C ILE A 139 -8.62 -13.17 -9.27
N ILE A 140 -8.83 -14.48 -9.25
CA ILE A 140 -9.55 -15.17 -10.34
C ILE A 140 -10.99 -14.64 -10.48
N PRO A 141 -11.56 -14.58 -11.72
CA PRO A 141 -12.92 -14.09 -11.95
C PRO A 141 -13.99 -14.86 -11.16
N ALA A 142 -13.75 -16.13 -10.90
CA ALA A 142 -14.67 -16.98 -10.12
C ALA A 142 -14.82 -16.54 -8.66
N LEU A 143 -13.82 -15.90 -8.05
CA LEU A 143 -13.92 -15.27 -6.72
C LEU A 143 -14.55 -13.88 -6.83
N GLN A 144 -14.16 -13.11 -7.83
CA GLN A 144 -14.73 -11.76 -8.04
C GLN A 144 -16.25 -11.80 -8.24
N SER A 145 -16.77 -12.81 -8.93
CA SER A 145 -18.23 -12.98 -9.15
C SER A 145 -19.03 -13.36 -7.90
N ARG A 146 -18.35 -13.81 -6.82
CA ARG A 146 -18.96 -14.23 -5.54
C ARG A 146 -18.80 -13.20 -4.43
N CYS A 147 -18.12 -12.12 -4.73
CA CYS A 147 -17.84 -11.05 -3.77
C CYS A 147 -18.26 -9.69 -4.36
N SER A 148 -18.68 -8.78 -3.51
CA SER A 148 -18.82 -7.38 -3.90
C SER A 148 -17.44 -6.73 -3.94
N VAL A 149 -17.03 -6.26 -5.12
CA VAL A 149 -15.72 -5.62 -5.28
C VAL A 149 -15.83 -4.13 -4.97
N ILE A 150 -15.00 -3.66 -4.05
CA ILE A 150 -14.92 -2.24 -3.64
C ILE A 150 -13.51 -1.75 -3.92
N ASP A 151 -13.39 -0.81 -4.84
CA ASP A 151 -12.11 -0.21 -5.21
C ASP A 151 -11.80 0.99 -4.30
N PHE A 152 -10.67 0.94 -3.60
CA PHE A 152 -10.14 2.01 -2.75
C PHE A 152 -9.39 3.03 -3.60
N ILE A 153 -10.14 3.74 -4.44
CA ILE A 153 -9.63 4.79 -5.32
C ILE A 153 -9.86 6.14 -4.66
N ILE A 154 -8.83 6.96 -4.63
CA ILE A 154 -8.89 8.34 -4.12
C ILE A 154 -9.06 9.29 -5.30
N PRO A 155 -10.24 9.95 -5.45
CA PRO A 155 -10.44 10.94 -6.50
C PRO A 155 -9.50 12.14 -6.32
N ASN A 156 -8.98 12.69 -7.42
CA ASN A 156 -8.08 13.84 -7.37
C ASN A 156 -8.68 15.04 -6.62
N ALA A 157 -9.99 15.26 -6.75
CA ALA A 157 -10.71 16.34 -6.07
C ALA A 157 -10.75 16.20 -4.53
N GLU A 158 -10.60 14.97 -4.01
CA GLU A 158 -10.66 14.71 -2.57
C GLU A 158 -9.27 14.58 -1.92
N LYS A 159 -8.19 14.52 -2.70
CA LYS A 159 -6.82 14.32 -2.17
C LYS A 159 -6.43 15.33 -1.10
N ALA A 160 -6.58 16.63 -1.38
CA ALA A 160 -6.22 17.69 -0.44
C ALA A 160 -7.01 17.60 0.87
N LYS A 161 -8.30 17.27 0.77
CA LYS A 161 -9.17 17.12 1.94
C LYS A 161 -8.79 15.92 2.80
N LEU A 162 -8.47 14.78 2.17
CA LEU A 162 -8.04 13.57 2.87
C LEU A 162 -6.67 13.78 3.52
N ALA A 163 -5.73 14.42 2.83
CA ALA A 163 -4.45 14.80 3.40
C ALA A 163 -4.63 15.70 4.65
N GLN A 164 -5.54 16.68 4.59
CA GLN A 164 -5.85 17.54 5.73
C GLN A 164 -6.50 16.78 6.90
N GLN A 165 -7.40 15.82 6.62
CA GLN A 165 -7.99 14.97 7.67
C GLN A 165 -6.93 14.11 8.34
N PHE A 166 -6.04 13.52 7.54
CA PHE A 166 -4.96 12.70 8.07
C PHE A 166 -3.95 13.54 8.85
N PHE A 167 -3.65 14.76 8.38
CA PHE A 167 -2.78 15.69 9.09
C PHE A 167 -3.31 15.99 10.50
N LYS A 168 -4.61 16.28 10.65
CA LYS A 168 -5.22 16.47 11.97
C LYS A 168 -5.04 15.26 12.88
N ARG A 169 -5.26 14.05 12.32
CA ARG A 169 -5.08 12.81 13.08
C ARG A 169 -3.64 12.61 13.52
N VAL A 170 -2.67 12.91 12.65
CA VAL A 170 -1.23 12.84 12.97
C VAL A 170 -0.88 13.82 14.08
N MET A 171 -1.40 15.05 14.05
CA MET A 171 -1.17 16.04 15.12
C MET A 171 -1.71 15.55 16.47
N GLU A 172 -2.89 14.92 16.49
CA GLU A 172 -3.44 14.31 17.72
C GLU A 172 -2.48 13.24 18.26
N ILE A 173 -1.99 12.33 17.39
CA ILE A 173 -1.05 11.26 17.76
C ILE A 173 0.25 11.84 18.32
N LEU A 174 0.83 12.85 17.68
CA LEU A 174 2.07 13.47 18.12
C LEU A 174 1.92 14.18 19.47
N ASN A 175 0.79 14.87 19.68
CA ASN A 175 0.48 15.52 20.95
C ASN A 175 0.24 14.49 22.08
N GLU A 176 -0.48 13.39 21.81
CA GLU A 176 -0.69 12.30 22.77
C GLU A 176 0.63 11.66 23.23
N ASN A 177 1.64 11.61 22.34
CA ASN A 177 2.97 11.10 22.65
C ASN A 177 3.96 12.18 23.14
N GLU A 178 3.49 13.41 23.38
CA GLU A 178 4.31 14.54 23.86
C GLU A 178 5.52 14.87 22.97
N ILE A 179 5.42 14.62 21.63
CA ILE A 179 6.49 14.85 20.68
C ILE A 179 6.40 16.27 20.13
N LYS A 180 7.50 16.99 20.16
CA LYS A 180 7.60 18.30 19.51
C LYS A 180 7.68 18.12 17.99
N PHE A 181 6.98 18.94 17.23
CA PHE A 181 6.96 18.83 15.78
C PHE A 181 6.80 20.17 15.06
N ASN A 182 7.30 20.22 13.82
CA ASN A 182 7.07 21.33 12.92
C ASN A 182 5.92 20.95 11.96
N GLU A 183 4.81 21.68 12.03
CA GLU A 183 3.60 21.41 11.21
C GLU A 183 3.89 21.39 9.70
N LYS A 184 4.77 22.25 9.19
CA LYS A 184 5.14 22.29 7.77
C LYS A 184 5.85 21.02 7.34
N VAL A 185 6.73 20.50 8.19
CA VAL A 185 7.48 19.27 7.95
C VAL A 185 6.54 18.07 7.92
N VAL A 186 5.61 18.00 8.87
CA VAL A 186 4.59 16.93 8.90
C VAL A 186 3.68 16.99 7.67
N ALA A 187 3.25 18.19 7.26
CA ALA A 187 2.44 18.35 6.05
C ALA A 187 3.18 17.92 4.78
N GLU A 188 4.45 18.25 4.67
CA GLU A 188 5.33 17.85 3.54
C GLU A 188 5.52 16.33 3.52
N LEU A 189 5.79 15.70 4.67
CA LEU A 189 5.89 14.25 4.81
C LEU A 189 4.61 13.54 4.34
N ILE A 190 3.45 14.04 4.72
CA ILE A 190 2.17 13.50 4.28
C ILE A 190 2.02 13.61 2.77
N ASN A 191 2.37 14.75 2.17
CA ASN A 191 2.28 14.95 0.73
C ASN A 191 3.21 14.01 -0.06
N ILE A 192 4.42 13.77 0.44
CA ILE A 192 5.40 12.87 -0.18
C ILE A 192 4.90 11.43 -0.21
N HIS A 193 4.29 10.96 0.89
CA HIS A 193 3.88 9.55 0.99
C HIS A 193 2.41 9.31 0.64
N PHE A 194 1.64 10.36 0.35
CA PHE A 194 0.23 10.21 -0.02
C PHE A 194 0.08 9.23 -1.21
N PRO A 195 -0.83 8.26 -1.15
CA PRO A 195 -1.86 8.00 -0.13
C PRO A 195 -1.49 6.90 0.91
N ASP A 196 -0.22 6.60 1.11
CA ASP A 196 0.22 5.55 2.04
C ASP A 196 0.32 6.09 3.48
N TRP A 197 -0.81 6.03 4.20
CA TRP A 197 -0.90 6.46 5.60
C TRP A 197 -0.02 5.65 6.55
N ARG A 198 0.18 4.36 6.25
CA ARG A 198 1.03 3.46 7.04
C ARG A 198 2.48 3.95 7.01
N LYS A 199 2.97 4.30 5.83
CA LYS A 199 4.35 4.77 5.67
C LYS A 199 4.59 6.07 6.42
N VAL A 200 3.65 7.01 6.38
CA VAL A 200 3.74 8.25 7.15
C VAL A 200 3.87 7.99 8.66
N LEU A 201 3.00 7.13 9.22
CA LEU A 201 3.04 6.81 10.65
C LEU A 201 4.33 6.10 11.06
N ASN A 202 4.83 5.19 10.24
CA ASN A 202 6.09 4.49 10.50
C ASN A 202 7.29 5.44 10.49
N GLU A 203 7.36 6.36 9.52
CA GLU A 203 8.42 7.37 9.45
C GLU A 203 8.37 8.32 10.65
N LEU A 204 7.19 8.80 11.01
CA LEU A 204 7.01 9.65 12.19
C LEU A 204 7.41 8.93 13.47
N GLN A 205 6.99 7.67 13.65
CA GLN A 205 7.37 6.87 14.82
C GLN A 205 8.87 6.62 14.88
N ARG A 206 9.49 6.28 13.75
CA ARG A 206 10.94 6.08 13.68
C ARG A 206 11.71 7.34 14.07
N TYR A 207 11.27 8.50 13.58
CA TYR A 207 11.94 9.76 13.82
C TYR A 207 11.64 10.34 15.21
N SER A 208 10.51 10.00 15.79
CA SER A 208 10.10 10.46 17.14
C SER A 208 11.05 10.03 18.25
N VAL A 209 11.87 9.00 18.04
CA VAL A 209 12.91 8.56 18.97
C VAL A 209 13.92 9.67 19.28
N SER A 210 14.12 10.63 18.37
CA SER A 210 14.94 11.82 18.61
C SER A 210 14.28 12.88 19.52
N GLY A 211 12.98 12.71 19.84
CA GLY A 211 12.19 13.62 20.69
C GLY A 211 11.59 14.82 19.95
N GLU A 212 11.96 15.07 18.72
CA GLU A 212 11.46 16.18 17.91
C GLU A 212 11.37 15.79 16.43
N ILE A 213 10.32 16.24 15.76
CA ILE A 213 10.15 16.10 14.31
C ILE A 213 10.46 17.42 13.62
N ASP A 214 11.66 17.51 13.10
CA ASP A 214 12.19 18.66 12.37
C ASP A 214 12.45 18.37 10.88
N ALA A 215 13.06 19.31 10.17
CA ALA A 215 13.37 19.19 8.75
C ALA A 215 14.34 18.02 8.42
N GLY A 216 15.03 17.45 9.40
CA GLY A 216 15.95 16.32 9.22
C GLY A 216 15.22 15.07 8.73
N ILE A 217 13.92 14.89 9.06
CA ILE A 217 13.12 13.77 8.54
C ILE A 217 12.99 13.81 7.02
N LEU A 218 12.92 15.01 6.44
CA LEU A 218 12.77 15.20 4.99
C LEU A 218 14.09 15.01 4.23
N VAL A 219 15.23 15.20 4.88
CA VAL A 219 16.55 14.97 4.28
C VAL A 219 16.76 13.51 3.91
N ASN A 220 16.19 12.60 4.69
CA ASN A 220 16.24 11.15 4.46
C ASN A 220 15.17 10.66 3.47
N LEU A 221 14.26 11.50 3.03
CA LEU A 221 13.16 11.16 2.15
C LEU A 221 13.45 11.63 0.71
N GLY A 222 14.29 10.96 0.08
CA GLY A 222 14.74 10.88 -1.30
C GLY A 222 14.13 11.67 -2.47
N ASP A 223 13.18 12.57 -2.30
CA ASP A 223 12.59 13.32 -3.44
C ASP A 223 13.43 14.54 -3.90
N LYS A 224 14.38 15.00 -3.09
CA LYS A 224 15.35 16.01 -3.57
C LYS A 224 16.26 15.47 -4.66
N ASN A 225 16.27 14.17 -4.85
CA ASN A 225 17.34 13.47 -5.54
C ASN A 225 17.11 13.20 -7.03
N ILE A 226 15.88 13.19 -7.54
CA ILE A 226 15.67 12.93 -8.99
C ILE A 226 16.14 14.11 -9.83
N LYS A 227 15.91 15.34 -9.38
CA LYS A 227 16.38 16.56 -10.08
C LYS A 227 17.90 16.60 -10.17
N ASP A 228 18.56 16.27 -9.06
CA ASP A 228 20.01 16.19 -9.00
C ASP A 228 20.54 15.05 -9.90
N LEU A 229 19.90 13.88 -9.85
CA LEU A 229 20.22 12.76 -10.75
C LEU A 229 20.11 13.20 -12.22
N MET A 230 18.98 13.82 -12.61
CA MET A 230 18.77 14.28 -13.99
C MET A 230 19.80 15.32 -14.42
N ALA A 231 20.19 16.24 -13.53
CA ALA A 231 21.24 17.20 -13.79
C ALA A 231 22.60 16.50 -14.03
N MET A 232 23.00 15.57 -13.15
CA MET A 232 24.24 14.80 -13.31
C MET A 232 24.22 13.95 -14.59
N MET A 233 23.06 13.36 -14.95
CA MET A 233 22.91 12.60 -16.19
C MET A 233 23.04 13.50 -17.44
N LYS A 234 22.50 14.71 -17.40
CA LYS A 234 22.63 15.69 -18.48
C LYS A 234 24.09 16.07 -18.70
N GLU A 235 24.84 16.31 -17.63
CA GLU A 235 26.27 16.63 -17.67
C GLU A 235 27.16 15.39 -17.90
N LYS A 236 26.57 14.19 -17.97
CA LYS A 236 27.27 12.90 -18.13
C LYS A 236 28.30 12.60 -17.05
N GLU A 237 28.02 13.01 -15.83
CA GLU A 237 28.88 12.81 -14.65
C GLU A 237 28.75 11.38 -14.09
N PHE A 238 29.28 10.38 -14.79
CA PHE A 238 29.11 8.97 -14.45
C PHE A 238 29.47 8.65 -12.99
N THR A 239 30.56 9.21 -12.46
CA THR A 239 31.00 8.95 -11.08
C THR A 239 29.99 9.45 -10.06
N ASN A 240 29.41 10.63 -10.29
CA ASN A 240 28.42 11.22 -9.40
C ASN A 240 27.08 10.48 -9.51
N VAL A 241 26.68 10.09 -10.73
CA VAL A 241 25.50 9.23 -10.96
C VAL A 241 25.65 7.91 -10.22
N ARG A 242 26.82 7.25 -10.29
CA ARG A 242 27.07 5.99 -9.59
C ARG A 242 26.97 6.19 -8.07
N LYS A 243 27.60 7.22 -7.53
CA LYS A 243 27.52 7.52 -6.10
C LYS A 243 26.08 7.74 -5.67
N TRP A 244 25.33 8.51 -6.47
CA TRP A 244 23.92 8.75 -6.21
C TRP A 244 23.11 7.44 -6.19
N VAL A 245 23.36 6.51 -7.14
CA VAL A 245 22.69 5.20 -7.17
C VAL A 245 22.98 4.40 -5.91
N VAL A 246 24.25 4.33 -5.48
CA VAL A 246 24.64 3.64 -4.25
C VAL A 246 23.92 4.21 -3.03
N ASP A 247 23.84 5.54 -2.93
CA ASP A 247 23.23 6.24 -1.79
C ASP A 247 21.68 6.14 -1.78
N ASN A 248 21.05 5.79 -2.91
CA ASN A 248 19.59 5.82 -3.07
C ASN A 248 18.96 4.47 -3.50
N LEU A 249 19.76 3.44 -3.71
CA LEU A 249 19.27 2.11 -4.13
C LEU A 249 18.83 1.28 -2.90
N ASP A 250 18.08 1.88 -1.99
CA ASP A 250 17.47 1.18 -0.85
C ASP A 250 16.49 0.12 -1.39
N ASN A 251 16.85 -1.13 -1.52
CA ASN A 251 16.03 -2.33 -1.76
C ASN A 251 14.75 -2.22 -2.63
N ASP A 252 14.42 -1.03 -3.16
CA ASP A 252 13.18 -0.73 -3.90
C ASP A 252 13.49 -0.05 -5.24
N SER A 253 14.17 -0.82 -6.12
CA SER A 253 14.47 -0.37 -7.50
C SER A 253 13.21 0.01 -8.29
N ASP A 254 12.05 -0.59 -8.01
CA ASP A 254 10.80 -0.30 -8.71
C ASP A 254 10.32 1.13 -8.47
N LYS A 255 10.48 1.65 -7.26
CA LYS A 255 10.17 3.05 -6.97
C LYS A 255 11.08 4.01 -7.71
N LEU A 256 12.35 3.66 -7.83
CA LEU A 256 13.31 4.49 -8.55
C LEU A 256 12.99 4.55 -10.05
N PHE A 257 12.72 3.41 -10.69
CA PHE A 257 12.25 3.38 -12.08
C PHE A 257 10.97 4.20 -12.25
N ARG A 258 10.03 4.09 -11.34
CA ARG A 258 8.78 4.85 -11.37
C ARG A 258 9.01 6.35 -11.20
N SER A 259 9.86 6.74 -10.27
CA SER A 259 10.19 8.15 -10.02
C SER A 259 10.87 8.80 -11.23
N ILE A 260 11.78 8.07 -11.89
CA ILE A 260 12.39 8.52 -13.14
C ILE A 260 11.30 8.72 -14.21
N TYR A 261 10.42 7.72 -14.39
CA TYR A 261 9.34 7.78 -15.38
C TYR A 261 8.40 8.98 -15.16
N ASP A 262 8.01 9.26 -13.93
CA ASP A 262 7.06 10.34 -13.61
C ASP A 262 7.64 11.74 -13.87
N ASN A 263 8.97 11.88 -13.86
CA ASN A 263 9.68 13.13 -14.08
C ASN A 263 10.21 13.33 -15.52
N LEU A 264 9.99 12.39 -16.45
CA LEU A 264 10.56 12.44 -17.81
C LEU A 264 10.24 13.72 -18.55
N TYR A 265 8.99 14.18 -18.51
CA TYR A 265 8.54 15.36 -19.28
C TYR A 265 9.19 16.68 -18.81
N GLU A 266 9.69 16.75 -17.58
CA GLU A 266 10.38 17.93 -17.06
C GLU A 266 11.79 18.04 -17.64
N PHE A 267 12.52 16.92 -17.78
CA PHE A 267 13.97 16.91 -18.05
C PHE A 267 14.37 16.38 -19.43
N ILE A 268 13.52 15.61 -20.09
CA ILE A 268 13.83 14.92 -21.35
C ILE A 268 13.17 15.61 -22.53
N ASP A 269 13.91 15.74 -23.65
CA ASP A 269 13.34 16.19 -24.92
C ASP A 269 12.22 15.25 -25.39
N PRO A 270 11.05 15.79 -25.81
CA PRO A 270 9.90 14.97 -26.19
C PRO A 270 10.22 13.85 -27.20
N GLY A 271 11.11 14.12 -28.17
CA GLY A 271 11.52 13.13 -29.17
C GLY A 271 12.32 11.95 -28.58
N SER A 272 12.93 12.12 -27.42
CA SER A 272 13.74 11.09 -26.75
C SER A 272 12.96 10.29 -25.70
N ILE A 273 11.79 10.74 -25.26
CA ILE A 273 10.99 10.07 -24.22
C ILE A 273 10.67 8.61 -24.55
N PRO A 274 10.26 8.23 -25.79
CA PRO A 274 9.99 6.83 -26.10
C PRO A 274 11.20 5.90 -25.86
N HIS A 275 12.41 6.37 -26.15
CA HIS A 275 13.63 5.58 -25.90
C HIS A 275 13.86 5.36 -24.40
N VAL A 276 13.62 6.37 -23.57
CA VAL A 276 13.73 6.23 -22.11
C VAL A 276 12.71 5.25 -21.57
N VAL A 277 11.46 5.30 -22.03
CA VAL A 277 10.39 4.39 -21.60
C VAL A 277 10.74 2.94 -21.92
N VAL A 278 11.27 2.67 -23.11
CA VAL A 278 11.71 1.32 -23.51
C VAL A 278 12.86 0.84 -22.63
N ALA A 279 13.87 1.70 -22.40
CA ALA A 279 14.99 1.35 -21.53
C ALA A 279 14.52 1.06 -20.09
N LEU A 280 13.70 1.93 -19.50
CA LEU A 280 13.16 1.71 -18.15
C LEU A 280 12.38 0.39 -18.04
N GLY A 281 11.50 0.08 -19.02
CA GLY A 281 10.74 -1.17 -19.04
C GLY A 281 11.63 -2.40 -19.14
N GLU A 282 12.70 -2.36 -19.96
CA GLU A 282 13.64 -3.46 -20.12
C GLU A 282 14.46 -3.71 -18.84
N TYR A 283 14.99 -2.66 -18.23
CA TYR A 283 15.81 -2.79 -17.03
C TYR A 283 14.98 -3.04 -15.78
N GLN A 284 13.75 -2.58 -15.72
CA GLN A 284 12.79 -2.95 -14.65
C GLN A 284 12.45 -4.45 -14.74
N TYR A 285 12.21 -4.97 -15.94
CA TYR A 285 12.03 -6.41 -16.11
C TYR A 285 13.26 -7.21 -15.68
N LYS A 286 14.46 -6.78 -16.08
CA LYS A 286 15.73 -7.40 -15.67
C LYS A 286 15.95 -7.36 -14.16
N ALA A 287 15.51 -6.31 -13.47
CA ALA A 287 15.67 -6.16 -12.02
C ALA A 287 15.10 -7.34 -11.21
N ALA A 288 14.08 -8.03 -11.73
CA ALA A 288 13.51 -9.22 -11.09
C ALA A 288 14.45 -10.46 -11.14
N PHE A 289 15.49 -10.46 -11.98
CA PHE A 289 16.31 -11.64 -12.26
C PHE A 289 17.81 -11.43 -12.04
N VAL A 290 18.26 -10.18 -11.91
CA VAL A 290 19.69 -9.89 -11.74
C VAL A 290 20.13 -10.12 -10.29
N ALA A 291 21.40 -10.53 -10.14
CA ALA A 291 22.00 -10.70 -8.82
C ALA A 291 22.39 -9.36 -8.16
N ASP A 292 22.63 -8.32 -8.97
CA ASP A 292 23.10 -7.01 -8.52
C ASP A 292 22.24 -5.90 -9.13
N LEU A 293 21.45 -5.27 -8.28
CA LEU A 293 20.54 -4.17 -8.66
C LEU A 293 21.29 -2.87 -8.96
N GLU A 294 22.45 -2.62 -8.32
CA GLU A 294 23.28 -1.44 -8.58
C GLU A 294 23.79 -1.47 -10.04
N ILE A 295 24.35 -2.60 -10.46
CA ILE A 295 24.85 -2.78 -11.83
C ILE A 295 23.71 -2.63 -12.84
N ASN A 296 22.56 -3.21 -12.56
CA ASN A 296 21.38 -3.11 -13.44
C ASN A 296 20.88 -1.67 -13.59
N MET A 297 20.76 -0.94 -12.48
CA MET A 297 20.35 0.48 -12.49
C MET A 297 21.37 1.35 -13.20
N MET A 298 22.66 1.16 -12.91
CA MET A 298 23.74 1.90 -13.58
C MET A 298 23.77 1.64 -15.08
N ALA A 299 23.53 0.41 -15.53
CA ALA A 299 23.43 0.09 -16.95
C ALA A 299 22.26 0.82 -17.62
N CYS A 300 21.08 0.87 -16.96
CA CYS A 300 19.94 1.64 -17.42
C CYS A 300 20.27 3.14 -17.57
N LEU A 301 20.80 3.75 -16.52
CA LEU A 301 21.11 5.18 -16.54
C LEU A 301 22.21 5.52 -17.54
N THR A 302 23.21 4.65 -17.71
CA THR A 302 24.28 4.81 -18.71
C THR A 302 23.71 4.76 -20.13
N GLU A 303 22.81 3.85 -20.42
CA GLU A 303 22.16 3.77 -21.73
C GLU A 303 21.33 5.03 -22.01
N ILE A 304 20.58 5.52 -21.02
CA ILE A 304 19.80 6.78 -21.13
C ILE A 304 20.76 7.96 -21.39
N MET A 305 21.85 8.11 -20.61
CA MET A 305 22.85 9.17 -20.82
C MET A 305 23.50 9.15 -22.20
N GLY A 306 23.67 7.94 -22.78
CA GLY A 306 24.31 7.77 -24.08
C GLY A 306 23.42 8.08 -25.28
N ARG A 307 22.11 7.84 -25.16
CA ARG A 307 21.17 7.86 -26.31
C ARG A 307 20.15 8.99 -26.28
N VAL A 308 19.97 9.67 -25.15
CA VAL A 308 18.85 10.56 -24.90
C VAL A 308 19.30 12.02 -24.90
N LYS A 309 18.49 12.90 -25.49
CA LYS A 309 18.65 14.34 -25.37
C LYS A 309 17.91 14.84 -24.13
N PHE A 310 18.63 15.52 -23.25
CA PHE A 310 18.08 16.26 -22.13
C PHE A 310 17.68 17.68 -22.58
N LYS A 311 16.70 18.27 -21.91
CA LYS A 311 16.29 19.67 -22.13
C LYS A 311 17.33 20.66 -21.63
#